data_f0492566a8fd384dc88c496a75647aa3
#
_entry.id   f0492566a8fd384dc88c496a75647aa3
#
_cell.length_a   1.000
_cell.length_b   1.000
_cell.length_c   1.000
_cell.angle_alpha   90.00
_cell.angle_beta   90.00
_cell.angle_gamma   90.00
#
_symmetry.space_group_name_H-M   'P 1'
#
loop_
_entity.id
_entity.type
_entity.pdbx_description
1 polymer ?
#
loop_
_entity_poly.entity_id
_entity_poly.type
_entity_poly.pdbx_seq_one_letter_code
_entity_poly.pdbx_strand_id
1 'polypeptide(L)'
;GPCTLARSVLAASPGCRAALRYVAVEVSAPQRARHPEGVDSRADMPGDAFDGVVVANELLDNVPFRLAVFDTGWREAYVDVEADGRFVERLSAPFDPVPSCLPATGTFGARAPLVDRAVETVEQARRAVRSGSVVAIDYATPLTAMLAGRPWRDWLRTYRGNERGDHYLVAPGTQDITIEVPFDQLPEPDSVRTQSQFLQRWGIDDLVEEGRRIWIEQAARPGLDAIRMRSRISEADALLDPDGLGNFLVAEWRTATG
;
A
#
# COMPACT_ATOMS: atom_id res chain seq x y z
N GLY A 1 0.75 5.49 -10.11
CA GLY A 1 -0.38 4.95 -10.88
C GLY A 1 -1.10 6.02 -11.70
N PRO A 2 -2.17 5.69 -12.46
CA PRO A 2 -2.84 6.59 -13.42
C PRO A 2 -3.78 7.63 -12.77
N CYS A 3 -3.71 7.85 -11.46
CA CYS A 3 -4.51 8.79 -10.68
C CYS A 3 -6.04 8.55 -10.74
N THR A 4 -6.48 7.31 -10.68
CA THR A 4 -7.92 6.97 -10.65
C THR A 4 -8.61 7.59 -9.43
N LEU A 5 -7.98 7.51 -8.24
CA LEU A 5 -8.49 8.14 -7.01
C LEU A 5 -8.65 9.66 -7.18
N ALA A 6 -7.66 10.34 -7.79
CA ALA A 6 -7.74 11.78 -8.05
C ALA A 6 -8.96 12.15 -8.88
N ARG A 7 -9.21 11.40 -9.97
CA ARG A 7 -10.39 11.60 -10.82
C ARG A 7 -11.69 11.45 -10.03
N SER A 8 -11.77 10.43 -9.19
CA SER A 8 -12.96 10.17 -8.36
C SER A 8 -13.18 11.28 -7.33
N VAL A 9 -12.12 11.71 -6.62
CA VAL A 9 -12.20 12.81 -5.64
C VAL A 9 -12.62 14.12 -6.29
N LEU A 10 -12.00 14.46 -7.43
CA LEU A 10 -12.34 15.69 -8.16
C LEU A 10 -13.77 15.67 -8.72
N ALA A 11 -14.23 14.51 -9.22
CA ALA A 11 -15.58 14.33 -9.73
C ALA A 11 -16.64 14.37 -8.63
N ALA A 12 -16.33 13.88 -7.42
CA ALA A 12 -17.24 13.91 -6.28
C ALA A 12 -17.53 15.34 -5.77
N SER A 13 -16.73 16.31 -6.18
CA SER A 13 -16.90 17.73 -5.81
C SER A 13 -17.09 17.93 -4.29
N PRO A 14 -16.15 17.48 -3.45
CA PRO A 14 -16.30 17.50 -2.00
C PRO A 14 -16.50 18.94 -1.47
N GLY A 15 -17.08 19.07 -0.27
CA GLY A 15 -17.34 20.38 0.34
C GLY A 15 -16.09 21.28 0.48
N CYS A 16 -14.90 20.69 0.54
CA CYS A 16 -13.61 21.40 0.54
C CYS A 16 -13.07 21.73 -0.87
N ARG A 17 -13.84 21.53 -1.93
CA ARG A 17 -13.40 21.67 -3.34
C ARG A 17 -12.65 22.98 -3.62
N ALA A 18 -13.08 24.08 -3.05
CA ALA A 18 -12.46 25.39 -3.26
C ALA A 18 -11.04 25.50 -2.66
N ALA A 19 -10.78 24.73 -1.61
CA ALA A 19 -9.47 24.66 -0.94
C ALA A 19 -8.65 23.44 -1.38
N LEU A 20 -9.24 22.51 -2.14
CA LEU A 20 -8.61 21.27 -2.53
C LEU A 20 -7.53 21.49 -3.60
N ARG A 21 -6.29 21.21 -3.24
CA ARG A 21 -5.17 21.05 -4.16
C ARG A 21 -4.76 19.58 -4.15
N TYR A 22 -4.99 18.88 -5.25
CA TYR A 22 -4.59 17.49 -5.38
C TYR A 22 -3.17 17.39 -5.94
N VAL A 23 -2.27 16.78 -5.16
CA VAL A 23 -0.90 16.48 -5.57
C VAL A 23 -0.78 14.97 -5.74
N ALA A 24 -0.34 14.53 -6.90
CA ALA A 24 -0.05 13.12 -7.17
C ALA A 24 1.47 12.92 -7.26
N VAL A 25 2.01 12.11 -6.35
CA VAL A 25 3.42 11.73 -6.34
C VAL A 25 3.57 10.37 -7.02
N GLU A 26 4.33 10.33 -8.11
CA GLU A 26 4.54 9.12 -8.92
C GLU A 26 5.93 9.16 -9.57
N VAL A 27 6.76 8.18 -9.25
CA VAL A 27 8.16 8.13 -9.75
C VAL A 27 8.24 7.80 -11.25
N SER A 28 7.26 7.07 -11.77
CA SER A 28 7.22 6.66 -13.18
C SER A 28 6.79 7.81 -14.10
N ALA A 29 7.68 8.31 -14.94
CA ALA A 29 7.36 9.36 -15.91
C ALA A 29 6.23 8.96 -16.88
N PRO A 30 6.16 7.72 -17.42
CA PRO A 30 5.04 7.28 -18.25
C PRO A 30 3.69 7.29 -17.50
N GLN A 31 3.67 6.98 -16.20
CA GLN A 31 2.45 7.05 -15.39
C GLN A 31 2.05 8.51 -15.13
N ARG A 32 3.01 9.40 -14.79
CA ARG A 32 2.74 10.84 -14.64
C ARG A 32 2.13 11.48 -15.90
N ALA A 33 2.57 11.08 -17.09
CA ALA A 33 2.02 11.57 -18.35
C ALA A 33 0.52 11.23 -18.55
N ARG A 34 -0.04 10.32 -17.74
CA ARG A 34 -1.45 9.89 -17.79
C ARG A 34 -2.32 10.56 -16.73
N HIS A 35 -1.71 11.41 -15.88
CA HIS A 35 -2.45 12.11 -14.84
C HIS A 35 -3.44 13.11 -15.46
N PRO A 36 -4.63 13.27 -14.85
CA PRO A 36 -5.63 14.17 -15.38
C PRO A 36 -5.22 15.64 -15.22
N GLU A 37 -5.79 16.49 -16.06
CA GLU A 37 -5.68 17.93 -15.92
C GLU A 37 -6.20 18.40 -14.54
N GLY A 38 -5.56 19.40 -13.95
CA GLY A 38 -5.91 19.93 -12.62
C GLY A 38 -5.29 19.17 -11.44
N VAL A 39 -4.47 18.14 -11.71
CA VAL A 39 -3.65 17.45 -10.71
C VAL A 39 -2.21 17.96 -10.79
N ASP A 40 -1.65 18.38 -9.65
CA ASP A 40 -0.22 18.71 -9.56
C ASP A 40 0.58 17.39 -9.54
N SER A 41 1.19 17.04 -10.66
CA SER A 41 1.89 15.77 -10.87
C SER A 41 3.38 15.92 -10.60
N ARG A 42 3.93 15.17 -9.66
CA ARG A 42 5.32 15.26 -9.20
C ARG A 42 6.00 13.91 -9.15
N ALA A 43 7.34 13.91 -9.27
CA ALA A 43 8.16 12.73 -9.03
C ALA A 43 8.42 12.50 -7.53
N ASP A 44 8.46 13.59 -6.77
CA ASP A 44 8.86 13.61 -5.37
C ASP A 44 7.78 14.28 -4.50
N MET A 45 7.83 13.99 -3.20
CA MET A 45 6.98 14.68 -2.22
C MET A 45 7.20 16.19 -2.25
N PRO A 46 6.15 17.01 -1.97
CA PRO A 46 6.31 18.44 -1.80
C PRO A 46 7.40 18.78 -0.78
N GLY A 47 8.27 19.74 -1.11
CA GLY A 47 9.33 20.18 -0.21
C GLY A 47 8.83 21.04 0.96
N ASP A 48 7.72 21.77 0.75
CA ASP A 48 7.10 22.60 1.78
C ASP A 48 6.04 21.82 2.54
N ALA A 49 5.99 22.03 3.86
CA ALA A 49 4.96 21.44 4.70
C ALA A 49 3.56 22.03 4.39
N PHE A 50 2.54 21.20 4.41
CA PHE A 50 1.18 21.56 4.06
C PHE A 50 0.16 21.06 5.09
N ASP A 51 -1.04 21.64 5.07
CA ASP A 51 -2.19 21.17 5.84
C ASP A 51 -3.03 20.27 4.93
N GLY A 52 -3.25 19.02 5.32
CA GLY A 52 -3.96 18.09 4.46
C GLY A 52 -3.76 16.61 4.80
N VAL A 53 -4.00 15.77 3.83
CA VAL A 53 -3.91 14.32 3.98
C VAL A 53 -2.99 13.74 2.90
N VAL A 54 -2.04 12.90 3.32
CA VAL A 54 -1.30 12.01 2.42
C VAL A 54 -1.99 10.65 2.44
N VAL A 55 -2.34 10.13 1.26
CA VAL A 55 -2.88 8.77 1.10
C VAL A 55 -1.89 7.94 0.31
N ALA A 56 -1.38 6.87 0.92
CA ALA A 56 -0.57 5.84 0.29
C ALA A 56 -1.41 4.56 0.22
N ASN A 57 -1.93 4.24 -0.96
CA ASN A 57 -2.73 3.04 -1.18
C ASN A 57 -1.94 2.07 -2.04
N GLU A 58 -1.67 0.88 -1.54
CA GLU A 58 -0.85 -0.15 -2.20
C GLU A 58 0.45 0.46 -2.74
N LEU A 59 1.17 1.14 -1.85
CA LEU A 59 2.44 1.78 -2.15
C LEU A 59 3.59 1.09 -1.44
N LEU A 60 3.43 0.78 -0.15
CA LEU A 60 4.52 0.32 0.70
C LEU A 60 4.94 -1.12 0.36
N ASP A 61 4.01 -1.93 -0.14
CA ASP A 61 4.23 -3.29 -0.63
C ASP A 61 5.18 -3.35 -1.83
N ASN A 62 5.28 -2.25 -2.60
CA ASN A 62 6.11 -2.10 -3.80
C ASN A 62 7.40 -1.28 -3.57
N VAL A 63 7.60 -0.75 -2.36
CA VAL A 63 8.84 -0.04 -2.02
C VAL A 63 9.98 -1.05 -1.84
N PRO A 64 11.21 -0.77 -2.34
CA PRO A 64 12.34 -1.68 -2.19
C PRO A 64 12.60 -2.08 -0.73
N PHE A 65 12.82 -3.35 -0.49
CA PHE A 65 13.05 -3.94 0.82
C PHE A 65 14.33 -4.79 0.80
N ARG A 66 14.89 -5.06 1.98
CA ARG A 66 15.94 -6.06 2.18
C ARG A 66 15.31 -7.36 2.64
N LEU A 67 15.93 -8.48 2.36
CA LEU A 67 15.42 -9.80 2.71
C LEU A 67 16.33 -10.46 3.75
N ALA A 68 15.79 -10.75 4.92
CA ALA A 68 16.45 -11.57 5.92
C ALA A 68 16.14 -13.06 5.69
N VAL A 69 17.14 -13.92 5.82
CA VAL A 69 17.04 -15.37 5.70
C VAL A 69 17.66 -16.02 6.94
N PHE A 70 16.98 -17.01 7.51
CA PHE A 70 17.50 -17.76 8.65
C PHE A 70 18.32 -18.97 8.16
N ASP A 71 19.61 -18.92 8.45
CA ASP A 71 20.57 -20.02 8.23
C ASP A 71 21.48 -20.11 9.46
N THR A 72 21.12 -20.94 10.44
CA THR A 72 21.77 -21.01 11.76
C THR A 72 21.76 -19.71 12.57
N GLY A 73 21.37 -18.60 11.94
CA GLY A 73 21.19 -17.24 12.42
C GLY A 73 20.63 -16.40 11.27
N TRP A 74 20.05 -15.22 11.57
CA TRP A 74 19.54 -14.32 10.56
C TRP A 74 20.67 -13.66 9.77
N ARG A 75 20.56 -13.67 8.44
CA ARG A 75 21.50 -13.13 7.47
C ARG A 75 20.74 -12.32 6.43
N GLU A 76 21.38 -11.34 5.84
CA GLU A 76 20.80 -10.62 4.69
C GLU A 76 21.07 -11.40 3.39
N ALA A 77 20.04 -11.50 2.55
CA ALA A 77 20.16 -12.04 1.22
C ALA A 77 20.51 -10.94 0.22
N TYR A 78 21.61 -11.09 -0.48
CA TYR A 78 22.04 -10.23 -1.59
C TYR A 78 21.82 -10.93 -2.92
N VAL A 79 21.63 -10.14 -3.97
CA VAL A 79 21.62 -10.65 -5.35
C VAL A 79 23.03 -10.53 -5.92
N ASP A 80 23.51 -11.63 -6.45
CA ASP A 80 24.80 -11.72 -7.14
C ASP A 80 24.59 -12.27 -8.56
N VAL A 81 25.61 -12.21 -9.40
CA VAL A 81 25.54 -12.66 -10.80
C VAL A 81 26.61 -13.73 -11.00
N GLU A 82 26.19 -14.92 -11.40
CA GLU A 82 27.09 -16.02 -11.78
C GLU A 82 27.79 -15.72 -13.10
N ALA A 83 28.86 -16.46 -13.38
CA ALA A 83 29.66 -16.29 -14.62
C ALA A 83 28.83 -16.50 -15.91
N ASP A 84 27.73 -17.24 -15.83
CA ASP A 84 26.82 -17.48 -16.96
C ASP A 84 25.71 -16.38 -17.06
N GLY A 85 25.78 -15.34 -16.21
CA GLY A 85 24.83 -14.23 -16.20
C GLY A 85 23.56 -14.49 -15.40
N ARG A 86 23.41 -15.64 -14.72
CA ARG A 86 22.25 -15.90 -13.85
C ARG A 86 22.34 -15.12 -12.55
N PHE A 87 21.22 -14.55 -12.12
CA PHE A 87 21.07 -13.98 -10.78
C PHE A 87 20.94 -15.10 -9.75
N VAL A 88 21.69 -14.98 -8.68
CA VAL A 88 21.71 -15.92 -7.56
C VAL A 88 21.63 -15.17 -6.24
N GLU A 89 21.15 -15.84 -5.21
CA GLU A 89 21.13 -15.32 -3.86
C GLU A 89 22.41 -15.68 -3.11
N ARG A 90 23.00 -14.70 -2.43
CA ARG A 90 24.15 -14.86 -1.54
C ARG A 90 23.80 -14.34 -0.16
N LEU A 91 24.10 -15.12 0.87
CA LEU A 91 23.85 -14.70 2.24
C LEU A 91 25.08 -13.96 2.82
N SER A 92 24.82 -12.90 3.57
CA SER A 92 25.84 -12.17 4.35
C SER A 92 26.40 -13.02 5.50
N ALA A 93 27.34 -12.44 6.25
CA ALA A 93 27.57 -12.85 7.63
C ALA A 93 26.26 -12.69 8.46
N PRO A 94 26.09 -13.43 9.57
CA PRO A 94 24.96 -13.21 10.47
C PRO A 94 24.86 -11.74 10.90
N PHE A 95 23.63 -11.25 11.07
CA PHE A 95 23.43 -9.92 11.67
C PHE A 95 24.03 -9.87 13.08
N ASP A 96 24.73 -8.81 13.36
CA ASP A 96 25.24 -8.47 14.70
C ASP A 96 25.18 -6.95 14.92
N PRO A 97 24.23 -6.43 15.70
CA PRO A 97 23.12 -7.15 16.35
C PRO A 97 22.01 -7.60 15.35
N VAL A 98 21.27 -8.61 15.76
CA VAL A 98 20.07 -9.01 15.00
C VAL A 98 19.00 -7.92 15.08
N PRO A 99 18.38 -7.49 13.94
CA PRO A 99 17.27 -6.56 13.95
C PRO A 99 16.15 -6.97 14.90
N SER A 100 15.66 -6.04 15.71
CA SER A 100 14.70 -6.32 16.79
C SER A 100 13.33 -6.83 16.32
N CYS A 101 12.96 -6.56 15.05
CA CYS A 101 11.74 -7.06 14.43
C CYS A 101 11.82 -8.55 14.08
N LEU A 102 13.02 -9.13 13.98
CA LEU A 102 13.21 -10.54 13.67
C LEU A 102 13.07 -11.40 14.91
N PRO A 103 12.41 -12.57 14.83
CA PRO A 103 12.37 -13.50 15.96
C PRO A 103 13.77 -14.02 16.27
N ALA A 104 14.03 -14.31 17.57
CA ALA A 104 15.32 -14.78 18.04
C ALA A 104 15.78 -16.09 17.37
N THR A 105 14.82 -16.92 16.95
CA THR A 105 15.07 -18.21 16.26
C THR A 105 14.14 -18.33 15.05
N GLY A 106 14.52 -19.19 14.11
CA GLY A 106 13.72 -19.47 12.91
C GLY A 106 13.94 -20.91 12.44
N THR A 107 13.10 -21.39 11.55
CA THR A 107 13.37 -22.61 10.79
C THR A 107 14.38 -22.32 9.69
N PHE A 108 15.21 -23.29 9.34
CA PHE A 108 16.16 -23.14 8.23
C PHE A 108 15.43 -22.72 6.93
N GLY A 109 15.90 -21.66 6.29
CA GLY A 109 15.30 -21.09 5.09
C GLY A 109 14.10 -20.17 5.35
N ALA A 110 13.69 -19.95 6.62
CA ALA A 110 12.70 -18.92 6.95
C ALA A 110 13.16 -17.54 6.44
N ARG A 111 12.21 -16.71 6.03
CA ARG A 111 12.50 -15.39 5.46
C ARG A 111 11.63 -14.32 6.09
N ALA A 112 12.14 -13.10 6.15
CA ALA A 112 11.39 -11.93 6.58
C ALA A 112 11.87 -10.69 5.81
N PRO A 113 10.97 -9.77 5.43
CA PRO A 113 11.36 -8.51 4.81
C PRO A 113 11.85 -7.53 5.89
N LEU A 114 12.83 -6.70 5.51
CA LEU A 114 13.27 -5.52 6.26
C LEU A 114 12.92 -4.29 5.44
N VAL A 115 11.99 -3.47 5.93
CA VAL A 115 11.29 -2.45 5.14
C VAL A 115 11.79 -1.02 5.42
N ASP A 116 13.09 -0.82 5.57
CA ASP A 116 13.69 0.48 5.89
C ASP A 116 13.21 1.60 4.97
N ARG A 117 13.06 1.31 3.66
CA ARG A 117 12.59 2.31 2.69
C ARG A 117 11.12 2.67 2.85
N ALA A 118 10.28 1.72 3.27
CA ALA A 118 8.90 2.03 3.62
C ALA A 118 8.83 2.91 4.87
N VAL A 119 9.68 2.65 5.87
CA VAL A 119 9.84 3.53 7.05
C VAL A 119 10.20 4.94 6.63
N GLU A 120 11.25 5.11 5.81
CA GLU A 120 11.70 6.41 5.29
C GLU A 120 10.55 7.13 4.53
N THR A 121 9.79 6.39 3.73
CA THR A 121 8.65 6.91 2.95
C THR A 121 7.55 7.46 3.86
N VAL A 122 7.17 6.70 4.90
CA VAL A 122 6.17 7.13 5.89
C VAL A 122 6.67 8.34 6.67
N GLU A 123 7.91 8.33 7.12
CA GLU A 123 8.49 9.47 7.84
C GLU A 123 8.58 10.73 6.98
N GLN A 124 8.92 10.59 5.70
CA GLN A 124 8.91 11.71 4.76
C GLN A 124 7.50 12.29 4.59
N ALA A 125 6.49 11.43 4.43
CA ALA A 125 5.10 11.83 4.36
C ALA A 125 4.65 12.56 5.64
N ARG A 126 5.00 12.04 6.82
CA ARG A 126 4.69 12.68 8.12
C ARG A 126 5.33 14.05 8.27
N ARG A 127 6.59 14.21 7.85
CA ARG A 127 7.28 15.52 7.87
C ARG A 127 6.65 16.55 6.92
N ALA A 128 6.08 16.11 5.80
CA ALA A 128 5.41 16.99 4.85
C ALA A 128 4.04 17.48 5.33
N VAL A 129 3.38 16.76 6.25
CA VAL A 129 2.08 17.16 6.82
C VAL A 129 2.30 17.99 8.08
N ARG A 130 1.98 19.30 8.02
CA ARG A 130 2.01 20.21 9.17
C ARG A 130 0.80 19.99 10.08
N SER A 131 -0.39 19.89 9.50
CA SER A 131 -1.65 19.62 10.19
C SER A 131 -2.51 18.71 9.33
N GLY A 132 -2.92 17.56 9.86
CA GLY A 132 -3.71 16.59 9.14
C GLY A 132 -3.31 15.15 9.40
N SER A 133 -3.23 14.33 8.36
CA SER A 133 -2.96 12.90 8.54
C SER A 133 -2.16 12.29 7.39
N VAL A 134 -1.40 11.26 7.70
CA VAL A 134 -0.89 10.28 6.73
C VAL A 134 -1.71 9.00 6.90
N VAL A 135 -2.21 8.44 5.81
CA VAL A 135 -2.99 7.20 5.76
C VAL A 135 -2.30 6.25 4.80
N ALA A 136 -1.86 5.10 5.30
CA ALA A 136 -1.34 4.01 4.48
C ALA A 136 -2.33 2.84 4.51
N ILE A 137 -2.69 2.35 3.33
CA ILE A 137 -3.59 1.21 3.12
C ILE A 137 -2.81 0.19 2.32
N ASP A 138 -2.57 -1.00 2.89
CA ASP A 138 -1.73 -1.97 2.21
C ASP A 138 -2.04 -3.42 2.61
N TYR A 139 -1.55 -4.36 1.80
CA TYR A 139 -1.41 -5.76 2.20
C TYR A 139 -0.42 -5.82 3.36
N ALA A 140 -0.89 -6.04 4.56
CA ALA A 140 -0.04 -5.90 5.72
C ALA A 140 -0.31 -6.95 6.79
N THR A 141 0.70 -7.19 7.60
CA THR A 141 0.62 -8.00 8.81
C THR A 141 1.09 -7.19 10.01
N PRO A 142 0.55 -7.41 11.21
CA PRO A 142 0.97 -6.68 12.39
C PRO A 142 2.44 -6.88 12.76
N LEU A 143 3.00 -8.08 12.56
CA LEU A 143 4.32 -8.45 13.07
C LEU A 143 5.18 -9.15 12.00
N THR A 144 6.41 -8.72 11.87
CA THR A 144 7.45 -9.37 11.04
C THR A 144 7.61 -10.85 11.37
N ALA A 145 7.53 -11.21 12.65
CA ALA A 145 7.64 -12.59 13.10
C ALA A 145 6.56 -13.52 12.52
N MET A 146 5.38 -12.98 12.19
CA MET A 146 4.31 -13.76 11.54
C MET A 146 4.69 -14.11 10.09
N LEU A 147 5.39 -13.24 9.38
CA LEU A 147 5.92 -13.51 8.04
C LEU A 147 7.03 -14.55 8.10
N ALA A 148 7.93 -14.43 9.07
CA ALA A 148 9.02 -15.38 9.27
C ALA A 148 8.53 -16.82 9.57
N GLY A 149 7.34 -16.96 10.14
CA GLY A 149 6.71 -18.23 10.48
C GLY A 149 5.94 -18.90 9.32
N ARG A 150 5.77 -18.23 8.19
CA ARG A 150 5.02 -18.73 7.01
C ARG A 150 5.94 -19.03 5.83
N PRO A 151 5.52 -19.88 4.88
CA PRO A 151 6.22 -20.02 3.60
C PRO A 151 6.38 -18.65 2.94
N TRP A 152 7.60 -18.29 2.58
CA TRP A 152 7.89 -16.93 2.08
C TRP A 152 7.14 -16.59 0.78
N ARG A 153 6.78 -17.60 -0.03
CA ARG A 153 5.98 -17.41 -1.25
C ARG A 153 4.54 -16.98 -1.01
N ASP A 154 4.06 -17.05 0.22
CA ASP A 154 2.72 -16.60 0.58
C ASP A 154 2.66 -15.07 0.71
N TRP A 155 3.76 -14.45 1.13
CA TRP A 155 3.83 -13.02 1.42
C TRP A 155 4.81 -12.24 0.51
N LEU A 156 5.77 -12.90 -0.15
CA LEU A 156 6.61 -12.30 -1.20
C LEU A 156 6.11 -12.85 -2.54
N ARG A 157 5.60 -11.97 -3.36
CA ARG A 157 4.91 -12.34 -4.59
C ARG A 157 5.51 -11.58 -5.77
N THR A 158 5.38 -12.17 -6.95
CA THR A 158 5.73 -11.54 -8.21
C THR A 158 4.53 -11.57 -9.14
N TYR A 159 4.37 -10.52 -9.93
CA TYR A 159 3.29 -10.42 -10.90
C TYR A 159 3.83 -9.95 -12.25
N ARG A 160 3.33 -10.58 -13.32
CA ARG A 160 3.54 -10.14 -14.69
C ARG A 160 2.17 -9.79 -15.29
N GLY A 161 1.88 -8.51 -15.38
CA GLY A 161 0.51 -8.05 -15.62
C GLY A 161 -0.39 -8.47 -14.45
N ASN A 162 -1.48 -9.20 -14.74
CA ASN A 162 -2.44 -9.67 -13.72
C ASN A 162 -2.20 -11.13 -13.29
N GLU A 163 -1.14 -11.77 -13.77
CA GLU A 163 -0.84 -13.16 -13.48
C GLU A 163 0.31 -13.31 -12.49
N ARG A 164 0.29 -14.39 -11.71
CA ARG A 164 1.38 -14.74 -10.82
C ARG A 164 2.66 -14.94 -11.64
N GLY A 165 3.74 -14.24 -11.25
CA GLY A 165 5.04 -14.33 -11.89
C GLY A 165 5.89 -15.51 -11.39
N ASP A 166 7.12 -15.56 -11.90
CA ASP A 166 8.14 -16.53 -11.51
C ASP A 166 8.86 -16.10 -10.22
N HIS A 167 9.94 -16.83 -9.87
CA HIS A 167 10.82 -16.43 -8.78
C HIS A 167 11.40 -15.03 -9.03
N TYR A 168 11.53 -14.20 -7.98
CA TYR A 168 11.94 -12.80 -8.08
C TYR A 168 13.32 -12.58 -8.75
N LEU A 169 14.18 -13.60 -8.84
CA LEU A 169 15.46 -13.55 -9.57
C LEU A 169 15.32 -13.91 -11.07
N VAL A 170 14.14 -14.35 -11.50
CA VAL A 170 13.91 -14.71 -12.90
C VAL A 170 13.48 -13.47 -13.68
N ALA A 171 14.18 -13.18 -14.78
CA ALA A 171 13.89 -12.07 -15.68
C ALA A 171 13.60 -10.73 -14.96
N PRO A 172 14.51 -10.22 -14.10
CA PRO A 172 14.31 -9.00 -13.34
C PRO A 172 13.99 -7.82 -14.27
N GLY A 173 13.12 -6.94 -13.78
CA GLY A 173 12.60 -5.80 -14.56
C GLY A 173 11.42 -6.12 -15.47
N THR A 174 10.97 -7.39 -15.54
CA THR A 174 9.80 -7.81 -16.35
C THR A 174 8.60 -8.20 -15.52
N GLN A 175 8.71 -8.16 -14.21
CA GLN A 175 7.66 -8.50 -13.25
C GLN A 175 7.73 -7.56 -12.04
N ASP A 176 6.59 -7.27 -11.45
CA ASP A 176 6.51 -6.55 -10.18
C ASP A 176 6.84 -7.50 -9.03
N ILE A 177 7.52 -7.00 -8.00
CA ILE A 177 7.83 -7.74 -6.78
C ILE A 177 7.12 -7.01 -5.65
N THR A 178 6.24 -7.71 -4.95
CA THR A 178 5.44 -7.15 -3.86
C THR A 178 5.54 -8.02 -2.62
N ILE A 179 5.40 -7.40 -1.46
CA ILE A 179 5.43 -8.07 -0.17
C ILE A 179 4.19 -7.72 0.66
N GLU A 180 3.84 -8.58 1.58
CA GLU A 180 2.98 -8.22 2.68
C GLU A 180 3.79 -7.37 3.68
N VAL A 181 3.33 -6.14 3.93
CA VAL A 181 4.10 -5.14 4.69
C VAL A 181 4.02 -5.42 6.19
N PRO A 182 5.14 -5.61 6.91
CA PRO A 182 5.12 -5.76 8.37
C PRO A 182 4.99 -4.39 9.04
N PHE A 183 3.88 -4.14 9.71
CA PHE A 183 3.58 -2.82 10.31
C PHE A 183 4.37 -2.54 11.59
N ASP A 184 4.88 -3.56 12.28
CA ASP A 184 5.77 -3.40 13.45
C ASP A 184 7.11 -2.73 13.15
N GLN A 185 7.50 -2.65 11.88
CA GLN A 185 8.70 -1.93 11.46
C GLN A 185 8.44 -0.46 11.13
N LEU A 186 7.19 -0.07 10.84
CA LEU A 186 6.83 1.31 10.55
C LEU A 186 6.88 2.17 11.81
N PRO A 187 7.01 3.51 11.69
CA PRO A 187 6.80 4.40 12.83
C PRO A 187 5.46 4.09 13.50
N GLU A 188 5.41 4.15 14.83
CA GLU A 188 4.20 3.83 15.58
C GLU A 188 3.00 4.68 15.09
N PRO A 189 1.92 4.07 14.60
CA PRO A 189 0.75 4.78 14.12
C PRO A 189 -0.21 5.11 15.28
N ASP A 190 -0.96 6.20 15.14
CA ASP A 190 -2.03 6.55 16.10
C ASP A 190 -3.18 5.53 16.07
N SER A 191 -3.36 4.84 14.96
CA SER A 191 -4.32 3.75 14.85
C SER A 191 -4.00 2.79 13.71
N VAL A 192 -4.32 1.51 13.93
CA VAL A 192 -4.36 0.47 12.89
C VAL A 192 -5.75 -0.16 12.89
N ARG A 193 -6.33 -0.33 11.70
CA ARG A 193 -7.65 -0.95 11.48
C ARG A 193 -7.63 -1.76 10.21
N THR A 194 -8.63 -2.62 10.02
CA THR A 194 -8.89 -3.17 8.70
C THR A 194 -9.47 -2.09 7.77
N GLN A 195 -9.30 -2.24 6.46
CA GLN A 195 -9.88 -1.32 5.47
C GLN A 195 -11.41 -1.25 5.62
N SER A 196 -12.07 -2.38 5.86
CA SER A 196 -13.51 -2.41 6.14
C SER A 196 -13.88 -1.51 7.32
N GLN A 197 -13.19 -1.65 8.47
CA GLN A 197 -13.42 -0.81 9.66
C GLN A 197 -13.13 0.67 9.39
N PHE A 198 -12.07 0.96 8.63
CA PHE A 198 -11.71 2.33 8.25
C PHE A 198 -12.80 2.97 7.38
N LEU A 199 -13.24 2.29 6.32
CA LEU A 199 -14.27 2.79 5.41
C LEU A 199 -15.63 2.96 6.09
N GLN A 200 -16.02 2.02 6.98
CA GLN A 200 -17.24 2.12 7.77
C GLN A 200 -17.21 3.34 8.70
N ARG A 201 -16.07 3.60 9.34
CA ARG A 201 -15.91 4.81 10.17
C ARG A 201 -16.10 6.10 9.35
N TRP A 202 -15.75 6.08 8.07
CA TRP A 202 -15.86 7.23 7.17
C TRP A 202 -17.13 7.24 6.32
N GLY A 203 -18.14 6.40 6.68
CA GLY A 203 -19.50 6.49 6.17
C GLY A 203 -19.74 5.74 4.85
N ILE A 204 -18.99 4.68 4.55
CA ILE A 204 -19.25 3.87 3.35
C ILE A 204 -20.66 3.26 3.38
N ASP A 205 -21.17 2.90 4.58
CA ASP A 205 -22.50 2.31 4.75
C ASP A 205 -23.60 3.29 4.32
N ASP A 206 -23.47 4.58 4.66
CA ASP A 206 -24.42 5.63 4.25
C ASP A 206 -24.42 5.82 2.72
N LEU A 207 -23.23 5.76 2.09
CA LEU A 207 -23.09 5.84 0.64
C LEU A 207 -23.72 4.64 -0.08
N VAL A 208 -23.62 3.45 0.51
CA VAL A 208 -24.25 2.22 -0.01
C VAL A 208 -25.75 2.31 0.10
N GLU A 209 -26.27 2.75 1.24
CA GLU A 209 -27.72 2.90 1.47
C GLU A 209 -28.33 3.94 0.54
N GLU A 210 -27.68 5.08 0.35
CA GLU A 210 -28.07 6.06 -0.66
C GLU A 210 -28.12 5.42 -2.06
N GLY A 211 -27.10 4.65 -2.42
CA GLY A 211 -27.02 3.95 -3.70
C GLY A 211 -28.18 2.96 -3.90
N ARG A 212 -28.51 2.19 -2.86
CA ARG A 212 -29.65 1.25 -2.86
C ARG A 212 -30.98 1.98 -3.06
N ARG A 213 -31.19 3.06 -2.33
CA ARG A 213 -32.42 3.86 -2.41
C ARG A 213 -32.62 4.39 -3.83
N ILE A 214 -31.64 5.05 -4.41
CA ILE A 214 -31.72 5.62 -5.77
C ILE A 214 -31.94 4.52 -6.81
N TRP A 215 -31.26 3.38 -6.67
CA TRP A 215 -31.44 2.24 -7.58
C TRP A 215 -32.88 1.70 -7.53
N ILE A 216 -33.47 1.53 -6.34
CA ILE A 216 -34.83 1.04 -6.16
C ILE A 216 -35.85 2.04 -6.74
N GLU A 217 -35.69 3.32 -6.47
CA GLU A 217 -36.58 4.38 -6.96
C GLU A 217 -36.62 4.45 -8.50
N GLN A 218 -35.50 4.13 -9.17
CA GLN A 218 -35.37 4.20 -10.62
C GLN A 218 -35.38 2.83 -11.31
N ALA A 219 -35.65 1.74 -10.60
CA ALA A 219 -35.53 0.37 -11.11
C ALA A 219 -36.40 0.10 -12.35
N ALA A 220 -37.55 0.75 -12.47
CA ALA A 220 -38.47 0.56 -13.61
C ALA A 220 -37.92 1.17 -14.92
N ARG A 221 -37.11 2.21 -14.86
CA ARG A 221 -36.45 2.88 -16.00
C ARG A 221 -35.10 3.43 -15.55
N PRO A 222 -34.08 2.60 -15.40
CA PRO A 222 -32.81 3.02 -14.86
C PRO A 222 -32.08 3.96 -15.84
N GLY A 223 -31.79 5.16 -15.34
CA GLY A 223 -30.88 6.12 -16.01
C GLY A 223 -29.42 5.82 -15.67
N LEU A 224 -28.50 6.60 -16.26
CA LEU A 224 -27.06 6.46 -16.00
C LEU A 224 -26.70 6.62 -14.51
N ASP A 225 -27.41 7.46 -13.78
CA ASP A 225 -27.17 7.67 -12.35
C ASP A 225 -27.57 6.45 -11.53
N ALA A 226 -28.71 5.80 -11.86
CA ALA A 226 -29.10 4.57 -11.21
C ALA A 226 -28.11 3.42 -11.46
N ILE A 227 -27.55 3.35 -12.67
CA ILE A 227 -26.52 2.36 -13.00
C ILE A 227 -25.24 2.62 -12.20
N ARG A 228 -24.80 3.89 -12.07
CA ARG A 228 -23.67 4.27 -11.22
C ARG A 228 -23.91 3.93 -9.75
N MET A 229 -25.12 4.16 -9.25
CA MET A 229 -25.46 3.83 -7.85
C MET A 229 -25.43 2.32 -7.61
N ARG A 230 -25.86 1.52 -8.59
CA ARG A 230 -25.71 0.06 -8.53
C ARG A 230 -24.23 -0.39 -8.50
N SER A 231 -23.37 0.20 -9.34
CA SER A 231 -21.93 -0.06 -9.29
C SER A 231 -21.35 0.22 -7.92
N ARG A 232 -21.74 1.34 -7.29
CA ARG A 232 -21.29 1.73 -5.93
C ARG A 232 -21.54 0.62 -4.91
N ILE A 233 -22.67 -0.08 -5.00
CA ILE A 233 -23.01 -1.19 -4.09
C ILE A 233 -22.01 -2.33 -4.27
N SER A 234 -21.79 -2.80 -5.51
CA SER A 234 -20.86 -3.91 -5.77
C SER A 234 -19.41 -3.55 -5.54
N GLU A 235 -19.02 -2.30 -5.75
CA GLU A 235 -17.68 -1.80 -5.40
C GLU A 235 -17.47 -1.79 -3.88
N ALA A 236 -18.49 -1.36 -3.12
CA ALA A 236 -18.44 -1.38 -1.66
C ALA A 236 -18.37 -2.82 -1.11
N ASP A 237 -19.12 -3.75 -1.69
CA ASP A 237 -19.06 -5.17 -1.30
C ASP A 237 -17.61 -5.70 -1.43
N ALA A 238 -16.91 -5.37 -2.54
CA ALA A 238 -15.51 -5.76 -2.73
C ALA A 238 -14.55 -5.08 -1.74
N LEU A 239 -14.78 -3.79 -1.45
CA LEU A 239 -13.94 -3.01 -0.52
C LEU A 239 -14.12 -3.44 0.94
N LEU A 240 -15.26 -4.02 1.29
CA LEU A 240 -15.61 -4.46 2.64
C LEU A 240 -15.41 -5.97 2.85
N ASP A 241 -15.11 -6.72 1.79
CA ASP A 241 -14.93 -8.18 1.84
C ASP A 241 -13.81 -8.56 2.83
N PRO A 242 -14.12 -9.27 3.93
CA PRO A 242 -13.14 -9.66 4.93
C PRO A 242 -12.11 -10.68 4.43
N ASP A 243 -12.42 -11.40 3.35
CA ASP A 243 -11.49 -12.35 2.71
C ASP A 243 -10.74 -11.73 1.53
N GLY A 244 -11.02 -10.45 1.25
CA GLY A 244 -10.45 -9.68 0.15
C GLY A 244 -9.88 -8.32 0.60
N LEU A 245 -10.25 -7.26 -0.12
CA LEU A 245 -9.75 -5.90 0.11
C LEU A 245 -10.10 -5.37 1.51
N GLY A 246 -11.23 -5.77 2.08
CA GLY A 246 -11.67 -5.32 3.40
C GLY A 246 -10.73 -5.72 4.53
N ASN A 247 -9.87 -6.72 4.32
CA ASN A 247 -8.89 -7.20 5.29
C ASN A 247 -7.53 -6.48 5.21
N PHE A 248 -7.30 -5.61 4.23
CA PHE A 248 -6.09 -4.79 4.19
C PHE A 248 -5.97 -4.01 5.49
N LEU A 249 -4.75 -3.72 5.93
CA LEU A 249 -4.54 -2.89 7.10
C LEU A 249 -4.41 -1.42 6.70
N VAL A 250 -5.02 -0.57 7.50
CA VAL A 250 -4.94 0.88 7.39
C VAL A 250 -4.24 1.42 8.62
N ALA A 251 -3.07 2.02 8.42
CA ALA A 251 -2.36 2.77 9.45
C ALA A 251 -2.57 4.27 9.26
N GLU A 252 -2.89 4.96 10.35
CA GLU A 252 -3.08 6.41 10.37
C GLU A 252 -2.07 7.06 11.32
N TRP A 253 -1.40 8.11 10.85
CA TRP A 253 -0.57 9.00 11.65
C TRP A 253 -1.18 10.40 11.58
N ARG A 254 -1.42 11.02 12.73
CA ARG A 254 -2.02 12.34 12.85
C ARG A 254 -0.98 13.35 13.26
N THR A 255 -1.01 14.50 12.60
CA THR A 255 -0.22 15.66 12.98
C THR A 255 -1.18 16.74 13.41
N ALA A 256 -1.16 17.09 14.70
CA ALA A 256 -1.88 18.24 15.21
C ALA A 256 -0.93 19.43 15.23
N THR A 257 -1.45 20.60 14.81
CA THR A 257 -0.80 21.88 15.16
C THR A 257 -0.80 21.99 16.67
N GLY A 258 0.39 22.04 17.30
CA GLY A 258 0.54 22.37 18.71
C GLY A 258 0.09 23.79 18.99
#